data_9b368256cabc4c4a423939f3f31ceda4
#
_entry.id   9b368256cabc4c4a423939f3f31ceda4
#
_cell.length_a   1.000
_cell.length_b   1.000
_cell.length_c   1.000
_cell.angle_alpha   90.00
_cell.angle_beta   90.00
_cell.angle_gamma   90.00
#
_symmetry.space_group_name_H-M   'P 1'
#
loop_
_entity.id
_entity.type
_entity.pdbx_description
1 polymer ?
#
loop_
_entity_poly.entity_id
_entity_poly.type
_entity_poly.pdbx_seq_one_letter_code
_entity_poly.pdbx_strand_id
1 'polypeptide(L)'
;MGAILESHSNIQILSPAMFAGSGFAPLRERFANRLIDTGINEAHTVTTAAGIAAAGGRPWVHIYSTFLQRAFDQIIHDIALQQLPVVFLVDRAGLVGSDGPTHHGVFDSDFLMNIPGATVWSPQNGNELQGMLLEAEARPLDGPLFIRYPKARTQGGAPTDFHTHEWLQKSGGSSLWVSTGALSDLMKKGENHLHLAQNWPFFDDFSAILSDFEEIHVFEESTGLGGLAGAVKALMAELDHSGKCITHKLPIAFIEHGPRLQLLREHGFNNLL
;
A
#
# COMPACT_ATOMS: atom_id res chain seq x y z
N MET A 1 9.22 13.39 -3.09
CA MET A 1 10.26 13.10 -2.07
C MET A 1 11.34 14.19 -1.99
N GLY A 2 11.98 14.63 -3.06
CA GLY A 2 13.01 15.68 -2.98
C GLY A 2 12.54 16.94 -2.27
N ALA A 3 11.37 17.48 -2.63
CA ALA A 3 10.79 18.66 -1.99
C ALA A 3 10.53 18.46 -0.47
N ILE A 4 10.08 17.29 -0.06
CA ILE A 4 9.88 16.94 1.34
C ILE A 4 11.22 16.97 2.09
N LEU A 5 12.28 16.40 1.52
CA LEU A 5 13.60 16.44 2.12
C LEU A 5 14.20 17.85 2.17
N GLU A 6 13.83 18.73 1.26
CA GLU A 6 14.23 20.15 1.30
C GLU A 6 13.54 20.91 2.44
N SER A 7 12.25 20.68 2.62
CA SER A 7 11.44 21.40 3.61
C SER A 7 11.64 20.89 5.05
N HIS A 8 12.01 19.62 5.22
CA HIS A 8 12.06 18.94 6.54
C HIS A 8 13.42 18.28 6.78
N SER A 9 14.27 18.95 7.56
CA SER A 9 15.64 18.50 7.85
C SER A 9 15.72 17.26 8.77
N ASN A 10 14.68 16.96 9.52
CA ASN A 10 14.61 15.86 10.48
C ASN A 10 14.11 14.52 9.87
N ILE A 11 13.70 14.50 8.60
CA ILE A 11 13.32 13.26 7.91
C ILE A 11 14.58 12.53 7.44
N GLN A 12 14.67 11.25 7.78
CA GLN A 12 15.73 10.33 7.35
C GLN A 12 15.10 9.16 6.62
N ILE A 13 15.66 8.77 5.47
CA ILE A 13 15.18 7.63 4.70
C ILE A 13 16.21 6.50 4.81
N LEU A 14 15.75 5.37 5.33
CA LEU A 14 16.56 4.14 5.44
C LEU A 14 16.15 3.16 4.34
N SER A 15 17.09 2.42 3.78
CA SER A 15 16.79 1.38 2.80
C SER A 15 17.81 0.24 2.84
N PRO A 16 17.36 -1.03 2.83
CA PRO A 16 18.25 -2.18 2.83
C PRO A 16 18.74 -2.49 1.39
N ALA A 17 19.73 -1.72 0.91
CA ALA A 17 20.36 -1.85 -0.42
C ALA A 17 19.41 -1.71 -1.63
N MET A 18 18.29 -0.96 -1.51
CA MET A 18 17.26 -0.89 -2.56
C MET A 18 17.18 0.49 -3.26
N PHE A 19 17.99 1.48 -2.88
CA PHE A 19 17.92 2.83 -3.47
C PHE A 19 18.17 2.87 -4.97
N ALA A 20 19.09 2.03 -5.48
CA ALA A 20 19.46 2.05 -6.90
C ALA A 20 18.30 1.69 -7.84
N GLY A 21 17.42 0.76 -7.41
CA GLY A 21 16.28 0.30 -8.20
C GLY A 21 15.01 1.14 -8.09
N SER A 22 15.00 2.21 -7.27
CA SER A 22 13.78 2.89 -6.84
C SER A 22 13.78 4.40 -7.11
N GLY A 23 14.64 4.88 -8.01
CA GLY A 23 14.69 6.30 -8.38
C GLY A 23 15.28 7.24 -7.33
N PHE A 24 15.87 6.74 -6.25
CA PHE A 24 16.50 7.55 -5.21
C PHE A 24 17.92 8.02 -5.53
N ALA A 25 18.55 7.50 -6.61
CA ALA A 25 19.95 7.83 -6.95
C ALA A 25 20.22 9.35 -7.02
N PRO A 26 19.38 10.19 -7.68
CA PRO A 26 19.61 11.64 -7.71
C PRO A 26 19.49 12.31 -6.33
N LEU A 27 18.71 11.72 -5.42
CA LEU A 27 18.51 12.25 -4.06
C LEU A 27 19.69 11.90 -3.15
N ARG A 28 20.37 10.77 -3.37
CA ARG A 28 21.53 10.35 -2.58
C ARG A 28 22.67 11.36 -2.68
N GLU A 29 22.91 11.95 -3.84
CA GLU A 29 23.94 12.97 -4.01
C GLU A 29 23.61 14.25 -3.23
N ARG A 30 22.33 14.65 -3.22
CA ARG A 30 21.87 15.89 -2.58
C ARG A 30 21.67 15.77 -1.07
N PHE A 31 21.30 14.60 -0.59
CA PHE A 31 20.90 14.35 0.80
C PHE A 31 21.65 13.15 1.41
N ALA A 32 22.94 13.00 1.12
CA ALA A 32 23.75 11.85 1.49
C ALA A 32 23.66 11.47 2.97
N ASN A 33 23.61 12.44 3.87
CA ASN A 33 23.57 12.22 5.32
C ASN A 33 22.16 11.81 5.83
N ARG A 34 21.15 11.81 4.96
CA ARG A 34 19.76 11.50 5.31
C ARG A 34 19.19 10.31 4.53
N LEU A 35 19.91 9.81 3.54
CA LEU A 35 19.59 8.56 2.83
C LEU A 35 20.57 7.47 3.27
N ILE A 36 20.15 6.68 4.25
CA ILE A 36 20.95 5.70 4.95
C ILE A 36 20.76 4.33 4.30
N ASP A 37 21.79 3.81 3.66
CA ASP A 37 21.81 2.46 3.12
C ASP A 37 22.33 1.51 4.20
N THR A 38 21.49 0.62 4.68
CA THR A 38 21.80 -0.31 5.77
C THR A 38 22.39 -1.63 5.28
N GLY A 39 22.60 -1.78 3.95
CA GLY A 39 22.94 -3.06 3.34
C GLY A 39 21.74 -4.01 3.27
N ILE A 40 21.94 -5.24 2.82
CA ILE A 40 20.87 -6.26 2.71
C ILE A 40 20.54 -6.78 4.11
N ASN A 41 19.77 -6.00 4.86
CA ASN A 41 19.40 -6.33 6.24
C ASN A 41 18.09 -5.63 6.66
N GLU A 42 16.99 -6.17 6.24
CA GLU A 42 15.65 -5.58 6.42
C GLU A 42 15.27 -5.45 7.90
N ALA A 43 15.53 -6.48 8.70
CA ALA A 43 15.24 -6.46 10.14
C ALA A 43 16.03 -5.35 10.86
N HIS A 44 17.33 -5.22 10.58
CA HIS A 44 18.17 -4.17 11.15
C HIS A 44 17.70 -2.77 10.70
N THR A 45 17.28 -2.63 9.45
CA THR A 45 16.74 -1.37 8.93
C THR A 45 15.54 -0.90 9.76
N VAL A 46 14.61 -1.83 10.05
CA VAL A 46 13.38 -1.53 10.81
C VAL A 46 13.69 -1.21 12.27
N THR A 47 14.54 -2.02 12.93
CA THR A 47 14.97 -1.73 14.32
C THR A 47 15.72 -0.39 14.41
N THR A 48 16.55 -0.05 13.41
CA THR A 48 17.22 1.26 13.36
C THR A 48 16.22 2.41 13.23
N ALA A 49 15.21 2.25 12.37
CA ALA A 49 14.12 3.21 12.24
C ALA A 49 13.34 3.38 13.56
N ALA A 50 13.06 2.28 14.26
CA ALA A 50 12.43 2.33 15.59
C ALA A 50 13.24 3.15 16.58
N GLY A 51 14.57 2.94 16.63
CA GLY A 51 15.47 3.71 17.48
C GLY A 51 15.49 5.21 17.16
N ILE A 52 15.48 5.57 15.87
CA ILE A 52 15.40 6.97 15.43
C ILE A 52 14.06 7.59 15.85
N ALA A 53 12.95 6.88 15.66
CA ALA A 53 11.62 7.36 16.04
C ALA A 53 11.50 7.54 17.57
N ALA A 54 12.00 6.58 18.35
CA ALA A 54 12.02 6.65 19.81
C ALA A 54 12.88 7.83 20.35
N ALA A 55 13.88 8.26 19.58
CA ALA A 55 14.68 9.43 19.88
C ALA A 55 14.06 10.76 19.38
N GLY A 56 12.81 10.74 18.86
CA GLY A 56 12.11 11.91 18.36
C GLY A 56 12.44 12.30 16.91
N GLY A 57 13.18 11.45 16.18
CA GLY A 57 13.41 11.62 14.74
C GLY A 57 12.19 11.20 13.90
N ARG A 58 12.25 11.44 12.59
CA ARG A 58 11.20 11.09 11.62
C ARG A 58 11.75 10.11 10.56
N PRO A 59 11.88 8.82 10.88
CA PRO A 59 12.39 7.83 9.95
C PRO A 59 11.34 7.43 8.92
N TRP A 60 11.77 7.33 7.67
CA TRP A 60 11.02 6.74 6.57
C TRP A 60 11.81 5.52 6.08
N VAL A 61 11.17 4.35 6.01
CA VAL A 61 11.79 3.10 5.56
C VAL A 61 11.34 2.82 4.14
N HIS A 62 12.28 2.88 3.19
CA HIS A 62 12.04 2.45 1.81
C HIS A 62 12.42 0.98 1.67
N ILE A 63 11.47 0.13 1.31
CA ILE A 63 11.64 -1.32 1.24
C ILE A 63 10.74 -1.93 0.17
N TYR A 64 11.21 -2.99 -0.50
CA TYR A 64 10.35 -3.73 -1.44
C TYR A 64 9.37 -4.61 -0.69
N SER A 65 8.12 -4.64 -1.18
CA SER A 65 7.02 -5.39 -0.58
C SER A 65 7.39 -6.84 -0.26
N THR A 66 7.97 -7.56 -1.23
CA THR A 66 8.36 -8.98 -1.05
C THR A 66 9.44 -9.18 0.03
N PHE A 67 10.26 -8.16 0.34
CA PHE A 67 11.33 -8.28 1.33
C PHE A 67 10.91 -7.74 2.71
N LEU A 68 9.80 -7.02 2.80
CA LEU A 68 9.26 -6.50 4.05
C LEU A 68 8.94 -7.62 5.06
N GLN A 69 8.54 -8.79 4.59
CA GLN A 69 8.27 -9.97 5.42
C GLN A 69 9.46 -10.40 6.29
N ARG A 70 10.72 -10.07 5.91
CA ARG A 70 11.93 -10.37 6.71
C ARG A 70 12.03 -9.52 7.98
N ALA A 71 11.26 -8.46 8.08
CA ALA A 71 11.23 -7.55 9.22
C ALA A 71 9.86 -7.54 9.95
N PHE A 72 9.02 -8.54 9.71
CA PHE A 72 7.67 -8.60 10.28
C PHE A 72 7.67 -8.56 11.81
N ASP A 73 8.56 -9.33 12.43
CA ASP A 73 8.73 -9.34 13.88
C ASP A 73 9.14 -7.96 14.42
N GLN A 74 10.11 -7.28 13.80
CA GLN A 74 10.58 -5.95 14.21
C GLN A 74 9.51 -4.88 14.01
N ILE A 75 8.67 -5.00 12.98
CA ILE A 75 7.53 -4.10 12.79
C ILE A 75 6.56 -4.21 13.96
N ILE A 76 6.27 -5.42 14.43
CA ILE A 76 5.36 -5.66 15.57
C ILE A 76 6.00 -5.17 16.87
N HIS A 77 7.19 -5.68 17.23
CA HIS A 77 7.78 -5.48 18.55
C HIS A 77 8.49 -4.13 18.71
N ASP A 78 9.24 -3.71 17.68
CA ASP A 78 10.05 -2.52 17.80
C ASP A 78 9.27 -1.24 17.44
N ILE A 79 8.21 -1.33 16.62
CA ILE A 79 7.49 -0.17 16.12
C ILE A 79 6.03 -0.15 16.61
N ALA A 80 5.21 -1.12 16.22
CA ALA A 80 3.76 -1.08 16.44
C ALA A 80 3.41 -1.16 17.94
N LEU A 81 4.03 -2.08 18.68
CA LEU A 81 3.82 -2.21 20.13
C LEU A 81 4.15 -0.91 20.89
N GLN A 82 5.13 -0.17 20.42
CA GLN A 82 5.56 1.11 21.00
C GLN A 82 4.87 2.33 20.39
N GLN A 83 3.96 2.12 19.42
CA GLN A 83 3.23 3.17 18.69
C GLN A 83 4.18 4.22 18.05
N LEU A 84 5.33 3.78 17.54
CA LEU A 84 6.32 4.68 16.96
C LEU A 84 5.90 5.18 15.55
N PRO A 85 6.05 6.49 15.27
CA PRO A 85 5.64 7.11 14.02
C PRO A 85 6.66 6.84 12.89
N VAL A 86 6.62 5.67 12.31
CA VAL A 86 7.48 5.27 11.20
C VAL A 86 6.67 5.19 9.90
N VAL A 87 7.14 5.85 8.84
CA VAL A 87 6.56 5.75 7.50
C VAL A 87 7.30 4.68 6.69
N PHE A 88 6.58 3.72 6.17
CA PHE A 88 7.10 2.71 5.25
C PHE A 88 6.71 3.03 3.81
N LEU A 89 7.69 3.24 2.95
CA LEU A 89 7.55 3.35 1.51
C LEU A 89 7.69 1.94 0.91
N VAL A 90 6.56 1.24 0.77
CA VAL A 90 6.53 -0.16 0.33
C VAL A 90 6.47 -0.19 -1.20
N ASP A 91 7.63 -0.24 -1.81
CA ASP A 91 7.81 -0.27 -3.26
C ASP A 91 7.54 -1.68 -3.81
N ARG A 92 7.13 -1.78 -5.04
CA ARG A 92 6.83 -3.05 -5.75
C ARG A 92 5.66 -3.84 -5.15
N ALA A 93 4.65 -3.14 -4.63
CA ALA A 93 3.40 -3.78 -4.24
C ALA A 93 2.65 -4.34 -5.46
N GLY A 94 2.04 -5.52 -5.31
CA GLY A 94 1.36 -6.23 -6.39
C GLY A 94 2.34 -6.96 -7.34
N LEU A 95 1.90 -7.22 -8.56
CA LEU A 95 2.71 -7.89 -9.58
C LEU A 95 3.77 -6.93 -10.16
N VAL A 96 5.02 -7.36 -10.14
CA VAL A 96 6.17 -6.56 -10.64
C VAL A 96 6.60 -6.89 -12.06
N GLY A 97 5.95 -7.85 -12.70
CA GLY A 97 6.19 -8.19 -14.09
C GLY A 97 7.48 -8.99 -14.32
N SER A 98 8.47 -8.38 -14.96
CA SER A 98 9.72 -9.04 -15.38
C SER A 98 10.61 -9.56 -14.25
N ASP A 99 10.45 -9.03 -13.03
CA ASP A 99 11.30 -9.44 -11.90
C ASP A 99 10.87 -10.81 -11.31
N GLY A 100 9.64 -11.26 -11.63
CA GLY A 100 9.15 -12.60 -11.37
C GLY A 100 8.81 -12.93 -9.92
N PRO A 101 8.67 -14.23 -9.60
CA PRO A 101 8.11 -14.72 -8.34
C PRO A 101 8.87 -14.29 -7.09
N THR A 102 10.15 -13.98 -7.18
CA THR A 102 10.96 -13.52 -6.05
C THR A 102 10.70 -12.06 -5.68
N HIS A 103 10.03 -11.30 -6.55
CA HIS A 103 9.83 -9.86 -6.39
C HIS A 103 8.36 -9.44 -6.38
N HIS A 104 7.41 -10.31 -6.71
CA HIS A 104 5.99 -10.00 -6.61
C HIS A 104 5.61 -9.65 -5.17
N GLY A 105 5.06 -8.46 -4.97
CA GLY A 105 4.63 -7.93 -3.67
C GLY A 105 3.16 -8.26 -3.40
N VAL A 106 2.83 -9.54 -3.28
CA VAL A 106 1.44 -10.03 -3.21
C VAL A 106 1.04 -10.58 -1.84
N PHE A 107 1.97 -10.59 -0.87
CA PHE A 107 1.72 -11.14 0.46
C PHE A 107 1.66 -10.09 1.57
N ASP A 108 2.22 -8.90 1.35
CA ASP A 108 2.37 -7.87 2.38
C ASP A 108 1.03 -7.34 2.90
N SER A 109 0.04 -7.14 2.04
CA SER A 109 -1.31 -6.72 2.41
C SER A 109 -1.92 -7.65 3.47
N ASP A 110 -1.73 -8.96 3.32
CA ASP A 110 -2.30 -9.98 4.19
C ASP A 110 -1.75 -9.90 5.63
N PHE A 111 -0.52 -9.52 5.84
CA PHE A 111 0.05 -9.41 7.18
C PHE A 111 0.01 -7.98 7.75
N LEU A 112 0.12 -6.95 6.91
CA LEU A 112 0.12 -5.56 7.36
C LEU A 112 -1.21 -5.17 8.03
N MET A 113 -2.34 -5.60 7.48
CA MET A 113 -3.67 -5.30 8.02
C MET A 113 -3.96 -6.02 9.35
N ASN A 114 -3.13 -6.98 9.76
CA ASN A 114 -3.23 -7.66 11.06
C ASN A 114 -2.34 -7.04 12.15
N ILE A 115 -1.57 -5.98 11.85
CA ILE A 115 -0.70 -5.32 12.83
C ILE A 115 -1.51 -4.27 13.59
N PRO A 116 -1.62 -4.35 14.93
CA PRO A 116 -2.33 -3.35 15.73
C PRO A 116 -1.73 -1.95 15.54
N GLY A 117 -2.60 -0.95 15.33
CA GLY A 117 -2.19 0.44 15.13
C GLY A 117 -1.56 0.75 13.76
N ALA A 118 -1.46 -0.23 12.85
CA ALA A 118 -0.99 0.03 11.50
C ALA A 118 -2.03 0.78 10.66
N THR A 119 -1.53 1.70 9.84
CA THR A 119 -2.30 2.34 8.76
C THR A 119 -1.72 1.92 7.42
N VAL A 120 -2.57 1.51 6.48
CA VAL A 120 -2.15 1.05 5.15
C VAL A 120 -2.82 1.89 4.06
N TRP A 121 -2.01 2.55 3.25
CA TRP A 121 -2.43 3.33 2.09
C TRP A 121 -1.94 2.69 0.79
N SER A 122 -2.72 2.79 -0.27
CA SER A 122 -2.36 2.27 -1.59
C SER A 122 -2.87 3.22 -2.68
N PRO A 123 -2.01 4.06 -3.25
CA PRO A 123 -2.41 5.03 -4.26
C PRO A 123 -2.79 4.35 -5.58
N GLN A 124 -3.82 4.87 -6.26
CA GLN A 124 -4.20 4.41 -7.59
C GLN A 124 -3.22 4.86 -8.68
N ASN A 125 -2.57 6.02 -8.49
CA ASN A 125 -1.64 6.60 -9.48
C ASN A 125 -0.57 7.47 -8.82
N GLY A 126 0.29 8.07 -9.66
CA GLY A 126 1.43 8.86 -9.17
C GLY A 126 1.04 10.20 -8.55
N ASN A 127 -0.08 10.80 -8.92
CA ASN A 127 -0.53 12.08 -8.36
C ASN A 127 -1.07 11.85 -6.93
N GLU A 128 -1.82 10.77 -6.74
CA GLU A 128 -2.29 10.37 -5.42
C GLU A 128 -1.12 9.93 -4.51
N LEU A 129 -0.12 9.20 -5.05
CA LEU A 129 1.10 8.90 -4.29
C LEU A 129 1.78 10.19 -3.80
N GLN A 130 1.87 11.22 -4.64
CA GLN A 130 2.45 12.49 -4.23
C GLN A 130 1.63 13.14 -3.11
N GLY A 131 0.30 13.14 -3.21
CA GLY A 131 -0.59 13.62 -2.14
C GLY A 131 -0.41 12.86 -0.84
N MET A 132 -0.36 11.52 -0.90
CA MET A 132 -0.09 10.67 0.27
C MET A 132 1.25 10.98 0.95
N LEU A 133 2.30 11.22 0.16
CA LEU A 133 3.61 11.58 0.71
C LEU A 133 3.58 12.94 1.44
N LEU A 134 2.86 13.93 0.91
CA LEU A 134 2.67 15.22 1.55
C LEU A 134 1.82 15.11 2.81
N GLU A 135 0.75 14.32 2.77
CA GLU A 135 -0.09 14.06 3.94
C GLU A 135 0.68 13.32 5.04
N ALA A 136 1.44 12.26 4.69
CA ALA A 136 2.27 11.53 5.64
C ALA A 136 3.35 12.40 6.30
N GLU A 137 3.80 13.43 5.60
CA GLU A 137 4.73 14.41 6.13
C GLU A 137 4.04 15.39 7.09
N ALA A 138 2.85 15.87 6.76
CA ALA A 138 2.17 16.93 7.48
C ALA A 138 1.46 16.45 8.76
N ARG A 139 0.94 15.22 8.77
CA ARG A 139 0.10 14.72 9.88
C ARG A 139 0.92 14.08 11.00
N PRO A 140 0.46 14.17 12.27
CA PRO A 140 0.95 13.31 13.34
C PRO A 140 0.56 11.85 13.06
N LEU A 141 1.45 10.93 13.45
CA LEU A 141 1.23 9.49 13.34
C LEU A 141 1.25 8.87 14.73
N ASP A 142 0.27 8.01 15.01
CA ASP A 142 0.13 7.27 16.27
C ASP A 142 0.58 5.79 16.11
N GLY A 143 1.41 5.50 15.12
CA GLY A 143 1.92 4.17 14.80
C GLY A 143 2.49 4.09 13.38
N PRO A 144 2.79 2.88 12.89
CA PRO A 144 3.37 2.69 11.56
C PRO A 144 2.37 3.00 10.44
N LEU A 145 2.84 3.77 9.44
CA LEU A 145 2.12 4.06 8.21
C LEU A 145 2.81 3.36 7.04
N PHE A 146 2.08 2.53 6.30
CA PHE A 146 2.55 1.83 5.10
C PHE A 146 1.93 2.44 3.86
N ILE A 147 2.75 2.98 2.95
CA ILE A 147 2.32 3.47 1.64
C ILE A 147 2.79 2.46 0.59
N ARG A 148 1.85 1.68 0.04
CA ARG A 148 2.11 0.57 -0.89
C ARG A 148 1.92 1.04 -2.32
N TYR A 149 2.97 1.01 -3.15
CA TYR A 149 2.89 1.42 -4.54
C TYR A 149 3.62 0.45 -5.49
N PRO A 150 3.15 0.31 -6.75
CA PRO A 150 3.70 -0.65 -7.70
C PRO A 150 5.02 -0.17 -8.30
N LYS A 151 5.77 -1.11 -8.90
CA LYS A 151 6.85 -0.78 -9.83
C LYS A 151 6.26 -0.24 -11.14
N ALA A 152 6.05 1.05 -11.21
CA ALA A 152 5.48 1.72 -12.38
C ALA A 152 6.16 3.05 -12.66
N ARG A 153 6.13 3.47 -13.93
CA ARG A 153 6.44 4.86 -14.30
C ARG A 153 5.16 5.66 -14.22
N THR A 154 5.21 6.81 -13.59
CA THR A 154 4.09 7.74 -13.56
C THR A 154 4.31 8.83 -14.61
N GLN A 155 3.24 9.28 -15.24
CA GLN A 155 3.25 10.55 -15.94
C GLN A 155 3.28 11.66 -14.90
N GLY A 156 4.13 12.65 -15.06
CA GLY A 156 4.19 13.78 -14.13
C GLY A 156 2.84 14.52 -14.09
N GLY A 157 2.48 15.00 -12.89
CA GLY A 157 1.25 15.75 -12.65
C GLY A 157 1.34 16.46 -11.30
N ALA A 158 0.34 17.28 -10.98
CA ALA A 158 0.22 17.86 -9.65
C ALA A 158 -0.23 16.78 -8.63
N PRO A 159 0.22 16.85 -7.37
CA PRO A 159 -0.33 16.01 -6.32
C PRO A 159 -1.84 16.26 -6.18
N THR A 160 -2.59 15.21 -5.90
CA THR A 160 -4.00 15.32 -5.49
C THR A 160 -4.07 15.39 -3.97
N ASP A 161 -5.06 16.09 -3.43
CA ASP A 161 -5.31 16.07 -1.99
C ASP A 161 -5.61 14.62 -1.55
N PHE A 162 -5.12 14.25 -0.37
CA PHE A 162 -5.35 12.92 0.16
C PHE A 162 -6.77 12.78 0.69
N HIS A 163 -7.45 11.74 0.21
CA HIS A 163 -8.73 11.27 0.73
C HIS A 163 -8.61 9.77 1.03
N THR A 164 -9.26 9.30 2.09
CA THR A 164 -9.23 7.87 2.46
C THR A 164 -9.86 6.97 1.40
N HIS A 165 -10.78 7.52 0.62
CA HIS A 165 -11.47 6.84 -0.49
C HIS A 165 -11.95 7.84 -1.54
N GLU A 166 -12.25 7.33 -2.73
CA GLU A 166 -12.80 8.10 -3.85
C GLU A 166 -13.84 7.28 -4.61
N TRP A 167 -14.98 7.89 -4.89
CA TRP A 167 -15.94 7.32 -5.83
C TRP A 167 -15.49 7.56 -7.27
N LEU A 168 -14.99 6.53 -7.93
CA LEU A 168 -14.60 6.59 -9.34
C LEU A 168 -15.83 6.58 -10.26
N GLN A 169 -16.92 5.96 -9.81
CA GLN A 169 -18.23 5.96 -10.48
C GLN A 169 -19.38 5.69 -9.50
N LYS A 170 -20.56 6.29 -9.78
CA LYS A 170 -21.83 5.96 -9.15
C LYS A 170 -22.88 5.76 -10.24
N SER A 171 -23.40 4.56 -10.39
CA SER A 171 -24.34 4.20 -11.47
C SER A 171 -25.78 3.94 -10.98
N GLY A 172 -25.99 3.79 -9.67
CA GLY A 172 -27.30 3.53 -9.08
C GLY A 172 -27.77 2.07 -9.13
N GLY A 173 -26.90 1.11 -9.50
CA GLY A 173 -27.18 -0.33 -9.42
C GLY A 173 -27.01 -0.88 -8.00
N SER A 174 -27.32 -2.18 -7.80
CA SER A 174 -27.22 -2.87 -6.52
C SER A 174 -25.83 -3.52 -6.26
N SER A 175 -24.89 -3.40 -7.20
CA SER A 175 -23.53 -3.92 -7.08
C SER A 175 -22.53 -2.81 -6.77
N LEU A 176 -21.62 -3.06 -5.83
CA LEU A 176 -20.50 -2.19 -5.49
C LEU A 176 -19.18 -2.87 -5.86
N TRP A 177 -18.32 -2.15 -6.54
CA TRP A 177 -16.93 -2.52 -6.78
C TRP A 177 -16.03 -1.75 -5.82
N VAL A 178 -15.27 -2.47 -5.02
CA VAL A 178 -14.28 -1.93 -4.08
C VAL A 178 -12.90 -2.34 -4.58
N SER A 179 -12.05 -1.39 -4.88
CA SER A 179 -10.70 -1.64 -5.36
C SER A 179 -9.67 -0.80 -4.62
N THR A 180 -8.41 -1.16 -4.74
CA THR A 180 -7.31 -0.43 -4.11
C THR A 180 -6.05 -0.42 -4.97
N GLY A 181 -5.20 0.57 -4.73
CA GLY A 181 -3.92 0.71 -5.41
C GLY A 181 -4.05 0.94 -6.91
N ALA A 182 -2.97 0.69 -7.64
CA ALA A 182 -2.91 0.92 -9.08
C ALA A 182 -3.89 0.06 -9.91
N LEU A 183 -4.51 -0.95 -9.33
CA LEU A 183 -5.57 -1.70 -9.98
C LEU A 183 -6.80 -0.83 -10.25
N SER A 184 -7.13 0.09 -9.34
CA SER A 184 -8.28 1.01 -9.47
C SER A 184 -8.19 1.88 -10.73
N ASP A 185 -7.00 2.37 -11.07
CA ASP A 185 -6.77 3.19 -12.26
C ASP A 185 -6.79 2.37 -13.57
N LEU A 186 -6.48 1.08 -13.48
CA LEU A 186 -6.45 0.17 -14.62
C LEU A 186 -7.82 -0.40 -14.98
N MET A 187 -8.76 -0.43 -14.03
CA MET A 187 -10.08 -1.07 -14.22
C MET A 187 -10.99 -0.24 -15.12
N LYS A 188 -11.77 -0.94 -15.94
CA LYS A 188 -12.87 -0.33 -16.70
C LYS A 188 -13.88 0.29 -15.74
N LYS A 189 -14.36 1.49 -16.08
CA LYS A 189 -15.48 2.12 -15.38
C LYS A 189 -16.77 1.42 -15.79
N GLY A 190 -17.57 1.01 -14.85
CA GLY A 190 -18.80 0.27 -15.12
C GLY A 190 -19.82 0.46 -14.01
N GLU A 191 -19.77 -0.27 -12.97
CA GLU A 191 -20.69 -0.29 -11.84
C GLU A 191 -20.42 0.88 -10.84
N ASN A 192 -21.06 0.85 -9.66
CA ASN A 192 -20.63 1.71 -8.57
C ASN A 192 -19.23 1.31 -8.15
N HIS A 193 -18.26 2.18 -8.31
CA HIS A 193 -16.86 1.88 -8.11
C HIS A 193 -16.25 2.82 -7.08
N LEU A 194 -15.84 2.23 -5.95
CA LEU A 194 -15.18 2.90 -4.83
C LEU A 194 -13.71 2.48 -4.80
N HIS A 195 -12.80 3.44 -4.94
CA HIS A 195 -11.37 3.27 -4.66
C HIS A 195 -11.10 3.49 -3.19
N LEU A 196 -10.41 2.58 -2.53
CA LEU A 196 -9.86 2.75 -1.20
C LEU A 196 -8.40 3.14 -1.29
N ALA A 197 -8.10 4.40 -1.07
CA ALA A 197 -6.76 4.94 -0.92
C ALA A 197 -6.16 4.53 0.44
N GLN A 198 -6.98 4.51 1.50
CA GLN A 198 -6.67 3.89 2.79
C GLN A 198 -7.35 2.53 2.87
N ASN A 199 -6.56 1.47 2.79
CA ASN A 199 -7.04 0.09 2.88
C ASN A 199 -7.36 -0.30 4.32
N TRP A 200 -6.64 0.26 5.29
CA TRP A 200 -6.76 -0.05 6.71
C TRP A 200 -6.26 1.10 7.59
N PRO A 201 -6.94 1.38 8.74
CA PRO A 201 -8.28 0.92 9.06
C PRO A 201 -9.32 1.48 8.08
N PHE A 202 -10.47 0.86 8.00
CA PHE A 202 -11.57 1.42 7.20
C PHE A 202 -12.02 2.76 7.77
N PHE A 203 -12.48 3.65 6.89
CA PHE A 203 -13.08 4.93 7.30
C PHE A 203 -14.49 4.71 7.89
N ASP A 204 -14.95 5.63 8.71
CA ASP A 204 -16.14 5.47 9.57
C ASP A 204 -17.42 5.09 8.80
N ASP A 205 -17.67 5.69 7.64
CA ASP A 205 -18.89 5.46 6.85
C ASP A 205 -18.82 4.21 5.96
N PHE A 206 -17.72 3.45 5.94
CA PHE A 206 -17.56 2.32 5.02
C PHE A 206 -18.59 1.22 5.27
N SER A 207 -18.92 0.93 6.52
CA SER A 207 -19.97 -0.03 6.89
C SER A 207 -21.35 0.36 6.35
N ALA A 208 -21.69 1.64 6.43
CA ALA A 208 -22.95 2.17 5.88
C ALA A 208 -22.97 2.03 4.35
N ILE A 209 -21.85 2.35 3.68
CA ILE A 209 -21.74 2.18 2.22
C ILE A 209 -21.96 0.72 1.83
N LEU A 210 -21.31 -0.25 2.51
CA LEU A 210 -21.50 -1.67 2.19
C LEU A 210 -22.97 -2.09 2.31
N SER A 211 -23.69 -1.58 3.32
CA SER A 211 -25.09 -1.94 3.59
C SER A 211 -26.08 -1.47 2.51
N ASP A 212 -25.70 -0.53 1.67
CA ASP A 212 -26.53 -0.03 0.56
C ASP A 212 -26.52 -0.98 -0.68
N PHE A 213 -25.69 -2.03 -0.68
CA PHE A 213 -25.51 -2.87 -1.86
C PHE A 213 -25.74 -4.36 -1.56
N GLU A 214 -26.33 -5.07 -2.53
CA GLU A 214 -26.62 -6.50 -2.44
C GLU A 214 -25.42 -7.37 -2.86
N GLU A 215 -24.56 -6.87 -3.73
CA GLU A 215 -23.40 -7.58 -4.25
C GLU A 215 -22.14 -6.70 -4.15
N ILE A 216 -21.14 -7.17 -3.44
CA ILE A 216 -19.88 -6.48 -3.21
C ILE A 216 -18.75 -7.23 -3.94
N HIS A 217 -18.11 -6.59 -4.90
CA HIS A 217 -16.94 -7.10 -5.59
C HIS A 217 -15.69 -6.43 -5.03
N VAL A 218 -14.74 -7.20 -4.50
CA VAL A 218 -13.48 -6.68 -3.96
C VAL A 218 -12.33 -7.07 -4.88
N PHE A 219 -11.52 -6.08 -5.28
CA PHE A 219 -10.42 -6.24 -6.23
C PHE A 219 -9.10 -5.85 -5.57
N GLU A 220 -8.15 -6.78 -5.50
CA GLU A 220 -6.80 -6.53 -4.97
C GLU A 220 -5.73 -7.41 -5.63
N GLU A 221 -4.51 -6.87 -5.78
CA GLU A 221 -3.34 -7.63 -6.24
C GLU A 221 -2.64 -8.33 -5.06
N SER A 222 -3.38 -9.17 -4.34
CA SER A 222 -2.87 -10.01 -3.26
C SER A 222 -3.52 -11.39 -3.31
N THR A 223 -3.10 -12.30 -2.44
CA THR A 223 -3.75 -13.60 -2.31
C THR A 223 -5.13 -13.50 -1.66
N GLY A 224 -5.41 -12.41 -0.96
CA GLY A 224 -6.72 -12.05 -0.44
C GLY A 224 -7.24 -12.88 0.73
N LEU A 225 -6.37 -13.56 1.48
CA LEU A 225 -6.79 -14.25 2.70
C LEU A 225 -6.87 -13.31 3.90
N GLY A 226 -5.87 -12.45 4.08
CA GLY A 226 -5.78 -11.49 5.17
C GLY A 226 -5.77 -10.02 4.72
N GLY A 227 -5.81 -9.75 3.41
CA GLY A 227 -5.82 -8.43 2.82
C GLY A 227 -7.20 -7.80 2.77
N LEU A 228 -7.41 -6.85 1.84
CA LEU A 228 -8.64 -6.10 1.70
C LEU A 228 -9.87 -7.02 1.55
N ALA A 229 -9.78 -8.06 0.71
CA ALA A 229 -10.89 -8.98 0.49
C ALA A 229 -11.27 -9.76 1.74
N GLY A 230 -10.27 -10.18 2.54
CA GLY A 230 -10.49 -10.81 3.85
C GLY A 230 -11.15 -9.89 4.85
N ALA A 231 -10.65 -8.66 4.95
CA ALA A 231 -11.17 -7.65 5.87
C ALA A 231 -12.60 -7.22 5.53
N VAL A 232 -12.92 -7.02 4.24
CA VAL A 232 -14.30 -6.70 3.81
C VAL A 232 -15.26 -7.84 4.13
N LYS A 233 -14.86 -9.11 3.90
CA LYS A 233 -15.68 -10.27 4.28
C LYS A 233 -15.92 -10.34 5.78
N ALA A 234 -14.90 -10.10 6.59
CA ALA A 234 -15.03 -10.10 8.04
C ALA A 234 -16.01 -9.00 8.49
N LEU A 235 -15.86 -7.78 7.96
CA LEU A 235 -16.75 -6.67 8.27
C LEU A 235 -18.20 -6.96 7.85
N MET A 236 -18.43 -7.53 6.67
CA MET A 236 -19.77 -7.94 6.25
C MET A 236 -20.40 -8.99 7.18
N ALA A 237 -19.59 -9.93 7.67
CA ALA A 237 -20.04 -10.92 8.65
C ALA A 237 -20.38 -10.29 10.01
N GLU A 238 -19.59 -9.32 10.48
CA GLU A 238 -19.86 -8.57 11.73
C GLU A 238 -21.14 -7.71 11.63
N LEU A 239 -21.48 -7.25 10.42
CA LEU A 239 -22.70 -6.48 10.15
C LEU A 239 -23.94 -7.35 9.90
N ASP A 240 -23.84 -8.66 9.96
CA ASP A 240 -24.90 -9.59 9.52
C ASP A 240 -25.40 -9.27 8.09
N HIS A 241 -24.50 -8.79 7.21
CA HIS A 241 -24.84 -8.35 5.87
C HIS A 241 -25.28 -9.52 5.00
N SER A 242 -26.53 -9.47 4.50
CA SER A 242 -27.14 -10.57 3.73
C SER A 242 -26.66 -10.68 2.29
N GLY A 243 -25.95 -9.66 1.80
CA GLY A 243 -25.46 -9.58 0.42
C GLY A 243 -24.27 -10.52 0.16
N LYS A 244 -23.92 -10.65 -1.11
CA LYS A 244 -22.86 -11.52 -1.59
C LYS A 244 -21.53 -10.78 -1.72
N CYS A 245 -20.45 -11.33 -1.20
CA CYS A 245 -19.10 -10.85 -1.41
C CYS A 245 -18.34 -11.72 -2.42
N ILE A 246 -17.94 -11.12 -3.54
CA ILE A 246 -17.16 -11.75 -4.62
C ILE A 246 -15.76 -11.14 -4.62
N THR A 247 -14.74 -11.97 -4.48
CA THR A 247 -13.35 -11.51 -4.42
C THR A 247 -12.61 -11.81 -5.71
N HIS A 248 -12.00 -10.80 -6.28
CA HIS A 248 -11.12 -10.85 -7.43
C HIS A 248 -9.70 -10.62 -6.95
N LYS A 249 -8.92 -11.68 -6.91
CA LYS A 249 -7.61 -11.73 -6.27
C LYS A 249 -6.67 -12.67 -7.02
N LEU A 250 -5.40 -12.59 -6.71
CA LEU A 250 -4.41 -13.51 -7.24
C LEU A 250 -4.53 -14.90 -6.61
N PRO A 251 -4.15 -15.98 -7.32
CA PRO A 251 -4.12 -17.32 -6.77
C PRO A 251 -3.08 -17.45 -5.65
N ILE A 252 -3.28 -18.39 -4.72
CA ILE A 252 -2.26 -18.79 -3.74
C ILE A 252 -1.24 -19.66 -4.46
N ALA A 253 -0.39 -19.05 -5.29
CA ALA A 253 0.64 -19.70 -6.08
C ALA A 253 1.78 -18.73 -6.38
N PHE A 254 2.96 -19.26 -6.67
CA PHE A 254 4.04 -18.45 -7.23
C PHE A 254 3.73 -18.15 -8.71
N ILE A 255 3.64 -16.86 -9.02
CA ILE A 255 3.35 -16.37 -10.37
C ILE A 255 4.67 -16.15 -11.09
N GLU A 256 4.82 -16.68 -12.29
CA GLU A 256 6.02 -16.55 -13.11
C GLU A 256 6.22 -15.10 -13.60
N HIS A 257 7.39 -14.81 -14.13
CA HIS A 257 7.69 -13.51 -14.74
C HIS A 257 6.93 -13.30 -16.05
N GLY A 258 6.55 -12.07 -16.34
CA GLY A 258 5.86 -11.70 -17.57
C GLY A 258 5.48 -10.22 -17.58
N PRO A 259 4.94 -9.68 -18.69
CA PRO A 259 4.38 -8.34 -18.67
C PRO A 259 3.24 -8.21 -17.66
N ARG A 260 3.31 -7.22 -16.75
CA ARG A 260 2.34 -7.08 -15.63
C ARG A 260 0.88 -7.15 -16.08
N LEU A 261 0.50 -6.44 -17.14
CA LEU A 261 -0.88 -6.47 -17.65
C LEU A 261 -1.31 -7.85 -18.18
N GLN A 262 -0.38 -8.61 -18.75
CA GLN A 262 -0.64 -9.98 -19.17
C GLN A 262 -0.88 -10.88 -17.96
N LEU A 263 -0.01 -10.81 -16.95
CA LEU A 263 -0.15 -11.57 -15.71
C LEU A 263 -1.48 -11.26 -14.99
N LEU A 264 -1.88 -10.00 -14.91
CA LEU A 264 -3.18 -9.62 -14.36
C LEU A 264 -4.34 -10.28 -15.13
N ARG A 265 -4.29 -10.26 -16.46
CA ARG A 265 -5.33 -10.90 -17.29
C ARG A 265 -5.40 -12.42 -17.10
N GLU A 266 -4.26 -13.08 -17.02
CA GLU A 266 -4.15 -14.53 -16.83
C GLU A 266 -4.61 -14.97 -15.44
N HIS A 267 -4.52 -14.09 -14.45
CA HIS A 267 -4.82 -14.41 -13.06
C HIS A 267 -6.09 -13.74 -12.50
N GLY A 268 -7.12 -13.59 -13.33
CA GLY A 268 -8.47 -13.27 -12.86
C GLY A 268 -8.97 -11.86 -13.14
N PHE A 269 -8.15 -10.98 -13.78
CA PHE A 269 -8.55 -9.61 -14.09
C PHE A 269 -8.84 -9.36 -15.59
N ASN A 270 -8.98 -10.44 -16.40
CA ASN A 270 -9.08 -10.32 -17.87
C ASN A 270 -10.28 -9.47 -18.34
N ASN A 271 -11.43 -9.60 -17.69
CA ASN A 271 -12.65 -8.90 -18.09
C ASN A 271 -12.73 -7.47 -17.53
N LEU A 272 -11.75 -7.04 -16.74
CA LEU A 272 -11.76 -5.81 -15.96
C LEU A 272 -10.80 -4.75 -16.51
N LEU A 273 -9.82 -5.17 -17.31
CA LEU A 273 -8.73 -4.32 -17.85
C LEU A 273 -8.95 -3.93 -19.32
#